data_73c5663e261d2345438abfa19020510a
#
_entry.id   73c5663e261d2345438abfa19020510a
#
_cell.length_a   1.000
_cell.length_b   1.000
_cell.length_c   1.000
_cell.angle_alpha   90.00
_cell.angle_beta   90.00
_cell.angle_gamma   90.00
#
_symmetry.space_group_name_H-M   'P 1'
#
loop_
_entity.id
_entity.type
_entity.pdbx_description
1 polymer ?
#
loop_
_entity_poly.entity_id
_entity_poly.type
_entity_poly.pdbx_seq_one_letter_code
_entity_poly.pdbx_strand_id
1 'polypeptide(L)'
;MRTYKNPILYADYSDPDVVRVGEDYYMVSSSFTYIPGVPLLHSRDLVHWELPFEKYALPCHGSGTWAPSIRYHEGTFFVFIPLVDEGILVARSKDPYGEFEWNMLCESKGWIDPCPFWDDDGRAYMVFAYAKSRSGIKHRLSLAEMDPQCRCLL
;
A
#
# COMPACT_ATOMS: atom_id res chain seq x y z
N MET A 1 -24.05 21.61 -9.65
CA MET A 1 -23.45 20.70 -8.66
C MET A 1 -23.32 19.34 -9.33
N ARG A 2 -22.11 18.75 -9.37
CA ARG A 2 -21.95 17.38 -9.89
C ARG A 2 -22.31 16.41 -8.78
N THR A 3 -23.09 15.38 -9.10
CA THR A 3 -23.50 14.32 -8.16
C THR A 3 -23.09 12.97 -8.72
N TYR A 4 -22.87 12.00 -7.83
CA TYR A 4 -22.61 10.60 -8.18
C TYR A 4 -23.51 9.69 -7.34
N LYS A 5 -23.61 8.44 -7.71
CA LYS A 5 -24.42 7.43 -7.01
C LYS A 5 -23.51 6.39 -6.36
N ASN A 6 -23.74 6.09 -5.11
CA ASN A 6 -23.09 4.98 -4.40
C ASN A 6 -23.76 3.63 -4.71
N PRO A 7 -23.00 2.52 -4.67
CA PRO A 7 -21.54 2.46 -4.52
C PRO A 7 -20.83 2.90 -5.81
N ILE A 8 -19.67 3.58 -5.67
CA ILE A 8 -18.81 3.93 -6.82
C ILE A 8 -18.04 2.73 -7.36
N LEU A 9 -17.79 1.73 -6.51
CA LEU A 9 -17.24 0.41 -6.85
C LEU A 9 -18.17 -0.64 -6.25
N TYR A 10 -18.69 -1.54 -7.08
CA TYR A 10 -19.54 -2.65 -6.64
C TYR A 10 -18.72 -3.92 -6.48
N ALA A 11 -17.71 -3.85 -5.62
CA ALA A 11 -16.80 -4.94 -5.29
C ALA A 11 -16.17 -4.70 -3.92
N ASP A 12 -15.49 -5.72 -3.39
CA ASP A 12 -14.78 -5.63 -2.12
C ASP A 12 -13.39 -5.04 -2.31
N TYR A 13 -13.27 -3.74 -2.07
CA TYR A 13 -12.03 -2.97 -2.02
C TYR A 13 -11.90 -2.33 -0.64
N SER A 14 -11.65 -3.17 0.38
CA SER A 14 -11.51 -2.71 1.75
C SER A 14 -10.17 -2.04 2.02
N ASP A 15 -10.13 -1.22 3.06
CA ASP A 15 -8.92 -0.50 3.50
C ASP A 15 -8.23 0.27 2.35
N PRO A 16 -8.97 1.07 1.56
CA PRO A 16 -8.38 1.76 0.41
C PRO A 16 -7.44 2.89 0.86
N ASP A 17 -6.30 3.01 0.19
CA ASP A 17 -5.42 4.16 0.28
C ASP A 17 -5.19 4.75 -1.12
N VAL A 18 -5.19 6.08 -1.22
CA VAL A 18 -5.20 6.80 -2.51
C VAL A 18 -4.11 7.85 -2.54
N VAL A 19 -3.37 7.91 -3.63
CA VAL A 19 -2.45 9.00 -3.94
C VAL A 19 -2.85 9.74 -5.20
N ARG A 20 -2.69 11.07 -5.20
CA ARG A 20 -2.88 11.91 -6.39
C ARG A 20 -1.52 12.27 -7.00
N VAL A 21 -1.40 12.08 -8.32
CA VAL A 21 -0.23 12.48 -9.10
C VAL A 21 -0.70 13.25 -10.32
N GLY A 22 -0.51 14.57 -10.31
CA GLY A 22 -1.05 15.44 -11.35
C GLY A 22 -2.59 15.44 -11.37
N GLU A 23 -3.17 14.95 -12.45
CA GLU A 23 -4.63 14.82 -12.62
C GLU A 23 -5.15 13.41 -12.34
N ASP A 24 -4.25 12.48 -12.05
CA ASP A 24 -4.54 11.07 -11.87
C ASP A 24 -4.58 10.68 -10.38
N TYR A 25 -5.44 9.74 -10.04
CA TYR A 25 -5.55 9.13 -8.71
C TYR A 25 -5.28 7.64 -8.82
N TYR A 26 -4.46 7.14 -7.92
CA TYR A 26 -4.11 5.72 -7.84
C TYR A 26 -4.51 5.20 -6.47
N MET A 27 -5.21 4.07 -6.45
CA MET A 27 -5.75 3.45 -5.24
C MET A 27 -5.24 2.03 -5.11
N VAL A 28 -4.80 1.68 -3.91
CA VAL A 28 -4.53 0.31 -3.49
C VAL A 28 -5.53 -0.10 -2.42
N SER A 29 -5.76 -1.39 -2.25
CA SER A 29 -6.65 -1.92 -1.21
C SER A 29 -6.22 -3.30 -0.72
N SER A 30 -6.79 -3.72 0.40
CA SER A 30 -6.68 -5.09 0.90
C SER A 30 -7.26 -6.07 -0.11
N SER A 31 -6.68 -7.25 -0.18
CA SER A 31 -7.19 -8.38 -0.96
C SER A 31 -7.43 -9.64 -0.12
N PHE A 32 -6.99 -9.63 1.13
CA PHE A 32 -7.12 -10.71 2.12
C PHE A 32 -6.79 -12.10 1.56
N THR A 33 -7.81 -12.90 1.23
CA THR A 33 -7.64 -14.29 0.78
C THR A 33 -8.22 -14.57 -0.61
N TYR A 34 -8.80 -13.56 -1.28
CA TYR A 34 -9.53 -13.79 -2.53
C TYR A 34 -8.70 -13.53 -3.79
N ILE A 35 -7.67 -12.69 -3.69
CA ILE A 35 -6.75 -12.41 -4.81
C ILE A 35 -5.32 -12.38 -4.28
N PRO A 36 -4.35 -13.04 -4.90
CA PRO A 36 -2.96 -12.84 -4.61
C PRO A 36 -2.51 -11.44 -5.08
N GLY A 37 -1.78 -10.72 -4.21
CA GLY A 37 -1.25 -9.39 -4.52
C GLY A 37 -2.13 -8.23 -4.08
N VAL A 38 -1.80 -7.03 -4.55
CA VAL A 38 -2.47 -5.77 -4.24
C VAL A 38 -3.15 -5.25 -5.50
N PRO A 39 -4.48 -5.03 -5.49
CA PRO A 39 -5.13 -4.34 -6.59
C PRO A 39 -4.66 -2.89 -6.66
N LEU A 40 -4.30 -2.43 -7.84
CA LEU A 40 -3.98 -1.03 -8.14
C LEU A 40 -5.02 -0.51 -9.13
N LEU A 41 -5.81 0.47 -8.69
CA LEU A 41 -6.85 1.10 -9.50
C LEU A 41 -6.44 2.52 -9.87
N HIS A 42 -6.94 2.99 -11.01
CA HIS A 42 -6.73 4.33 -11.53
C HIS A 42 -8.05 5.07 -11.70
N SER A 43 -8.05 6.37 -11.44
CA SER A 43 -9.18 7.26 -11.68
C SER A 43 -8.70 8.68 -11.99
N ARG A 44 -9.54 9.46 -12.69
CA ARG A 44 -9.35 10.90 -12.88
C ARG A 44 -10.35 11.77 -12.12
N ASP A 45 -11.30 11.16 -11.43
CA ASP A 45 -12.38 11.90 -10.77
C ASP A 45 -12.81 11.32 -9.41
N LEU A 46 -12.13 10.27 -8.92
CA LEU A 46 -12.44 9.53 -7.70
C LEU A 46 -13.79 8.79 -7.71
N VAL A 47 -14.48 8.78 -8.83
CA VAL A 47 -15.80 8.14 -9.01
C VAL A 47 -15.71 6.97 -9.98
N HIS A 48 -15.07 7.19 -11.12
CA HIS A 48 -14.88 6.17 -12.14
C HIS A 48 -13.47 5.58 -12.00
N TRP A 49 -13.43 4.35 -11.52
CA TRP A 49 -12.21 3.61 -11.27
C TRP A 49 -12.03 2.50 -12.30
N GLU A 50 -10.84 2.36 -12.81
CA GLU A 50 -10.43 1.32 -13.73
C GLU A 50 -9.36 0.47 -13.07
N LEU A 51 -9.40 -0.84 -13.31
CA LEU A 51 -8.30 -1.75 -13.00
C LEU A 51 -7.40 -1.79 -14.25
N PRO A 52 -6.28 -1.06 -14.29
CA PRO A 52 -5.56 -0.82 -15.54
C PRO A 52 -4.96 -2.08 -16.15
N PHE A 53 -4.76 -3.13 -15.35
CA PHE A 53 -4.23 -4.41 -15.83
C PHE A 53 -4.69 -5.58 -14.96
N GLU A 54 -4.87 -6.74 -15.59
CA GLU A 54 -4.92 -8.04 -14.90
C GLU A 54 -3.57 -8.45 -14.26
N LYS A 55 -2.58 -7.57 -14.27
CA LYS A 55 -1.29 -7.77 -13.62
C LYS A 55 -1.39 -7.38 -12.15
N TYR A 56 -1.72 -8.32 -11.33
CA TYR A 56 -1.39 -8.28 -9.92
C TYR A 56 0.12 -8.44 -9.79
N ALA A 57 0.85 -7.35 -9.96
CA ALA A 57 2.30 -7.33 -10.19
C ALA A 57 3.13 -7.54 -8.91
N LEU A 58 2.58 -8.20 -7.91
CA LEU A 58 3.31 -8.48 -6.69
C LEU A 58 3.57 -9.97 -6.56
N PRO A 59 4.71 -10.35 -5.97
CA PRO A 59 5.00 -11.76 -5.78
C PRO A 59 3.84 -12.42 -5.06
N CYS A 60 3.32 -13.46 -5.69
CA CYS A 60 2.18 -14.22 -5.18
C CYS A 60 2.59 -14.96 -3.93
N HIS A 61 2.33 -14.38 -2.78
CA HIS A 61 2.01 -15.19 -1.64
C HIS A 61 0.66 -15.86 -1.90
N GLY A 62 0.51 -17.11 -1.54
CA GLY A 62 -0.72 -17.88 -1.75
C GLY A 62 -1.95 -17.34 -0.98
N SER A 63 -1.81 -16.20 -0.31
CA SER A 63 -2.84 -15.41 0.33
C SER A 63 -2.76 -13.96 -0.12
N GLY A 64 -3.87 -13.25 -0.10
CA GLY A 64 -3.89 -11.81 -0.37
C GLY A 64 -3.21 -10.99 0.73
N THR A 65 -3.29 -9.69 0.60
CA THR A 65 -2.64 -8.72 1.49
C THR A 65 -3.65 -8.05 2.42
N TRP A 66 -3.18 -7.61 3.58
CA TRP A 66 -3.92 -6.72 4.46
C TRP A 66 -3.75 -5.26 3.98
N ALA A 67 -4.19 -4.27 4.76
CA ALA A 67 -4.25 -2.86 4.37
C ALA A 67 -2.91 -2.30 3.84
N PRO A 68 -2.72 -2.17 2.52
CA PRO A 68 -1.55 -1.55 1.94
C PRO A 68 -1.65 -0.03 1.98
N SER A 69 -0.53 0.65 1.78
CA SER A 69 -0.53 2.09 1.52
C SER A 69 0.26 2.44 0.26
N ILE A 70 -0.13 3.52 -0.41
CA ILE A 70 0.54 4.02 -1.60
C ILE A 70 0.99 5.46 -1.41
N ARG A 71 2.23 5.77 -1.79
CA ARG A 71 2.78 7.13 -1.81
C ARG A 71 3.51 7.39 -3.12
N TYR A 72 3.58 8.68 -3.48
CA TYR A 72 4.41 9.14 -4.58
C TYR A 72 5.42 10.13 -4.05
N HIS A 73 6.70 9.81 -4.19
CA HIS A 73 7.80 10.61 -3.70
C HIS A 73 8.93 10.63 -4.73
N GLU A 74 9.43 11.82 -5.06
CA GLU A 74 10.53 12.04 -6.01
C GLU A 74 10.39 11.25 -7.32
N GLY A 75 9.20 11.27 -7.91
CA GLY A 75 8.96 10.61 -9.20
C GLY A 75 8.77 9.10 -9.12
N THR A 76 8.63 8.52 -7.93
CA THR A 76 8.49 7.08 -7.70
C THR A 76 7.25 6.78 -6.88
N PHE A 77 6.48 5.80 -7.30
CA PHE A 77 5.42 5.19 -6.51
C PHE A 77 6.02 4.17 -5.55
N PHE A 78 5.59 4.23 -4.31
CA PHE A 78 5.91 3.28 -3.25
C PHE A 78 4.61 2.65 -2.74
N VAL A 79 4.54 1.33 -2.75
CA VAL A 79 3.42 0.58 -2.16
C VAL A 79 3.96 -0.24 -1.00
N PHE A 80 3.46 0.02 0.19
CA PHE A 80 3.82 -0.69 1.41
C PHE A 80 2.77 -1.75 1.69
N ILE A 81 3.18 -2.99 1.82
CA ILE A 81 2.29 -4.15 1.82
C ILE A 81 2.55 -4.97 3.07
N PRO A 82 1.60 -5.01 4.02
CA PRO A 82 1.73 -5.84 5.19
C PRO A 82 1.41 -7.30 4.85
N LEU A 83 2.43 -8.14 4.94
CA LEU A 83 2.32 -9.58 4.99
C LEU A 83 2.33 -9.98 6.47
N VAL A 84 1.14 -10.09 7.06
CA VAL A 84 0.94 -10.06 8.53
C VAL A 84 1.71 -11.11 9.32
N ASP A 85 2.08 -12.21 8.71
CA ASP A 85 2.87 -13.29 9.33
C ASP A 85 4.36 -13.25 8.97
N GLU A 86 4.79 -12.37 8.04
CA GLU A 86 6.14 -12.32 7.46
C GLU A 86 6.84 -10.99 7.66
N GLY A 87 6.15 -9.87 7.38
CA GLY A 87 6.75 -8.54 7.49
C GLY A 87 6.11 -7.49 6.61
N ILE A 88 6.85 -6.42 6.35
CA ILE A 88 6.44 -5.35 5.46
C ILE A 88 7.24 -5.45 4.17
N LEU A 89 6.53 -5.68 3.07
CA LEU A 89 7.07 -5.65 1.72
C LEU A 89 6.90 -4.25 1.14
N VAL A 90 7.89 -3.76 0.40
CA VAL A 90 7.79 -2.52 -0.37
C VAL A 90 7.97 -2.81 -1.84
N ALA A 91 7.00 -2.36 -2.63
CA ALA A 91 7.07 -2.34 -4.07
C ALA A 91 7.23 -0.91 -4.58
N ARG A 92 8.06 -0.68 -5.59
CA ARG A 92 8.31 0.65 -6.15
C ARG A 92 8.40 0.63 -7.66
N SER A 93 7.89 1.68 -8.31
CA SER A 93 7.98 1.89 -9.74
C SER A 93 7.88 3.37 -10.08
N LYS A 94 8.52 3.80 -11.16
CA LYS A 94 8.31 5.14 -11.73
C LYS A 94 7.06 5.19 -12.60
N ASP A 95 6.63 4.04 -13.09
CA ASP A 95 5.45 3.89 -13.93
C ASP A 95 4.44 2.98 -13.19
N PRO A 96 3.26 3.50 -12.82
CA PRO A 96 2.24 2.70 -12.13
C PRO A 96 1.69 1.56 -12.98
N TYR A 97 1.91 1.61 -14.28
CA TYR A 97 1.53 0.57 -15.25
C TYR A 97 2.67 -0.38 -15.61
N GLY A 98 3.89 -0.07 -15.14
CA GLY A 98 5.10 -0.84 -15.41
C GLY A 98 5.32 -2.00 -14.43
N GLU A 99 6.53 -2.54 -14.48
CA GLU A 99 6.99 -3.50 -13.50
C GLU A 99 7.38 -2.80 -12.19
N PHE A 100 7.06 -3.42 -11.07
CA PHE A 100 7.48 -2.97 -9.76
C PHE A 100 8.68 -3.78 -9.29
N GLU A 101 9.72 -3.07 -8.85
CA GLU A 101 10.77 -3.64 -8.03
C GLU A 101 10.26 -3.75 -6.59
N TRP A 102 10.63 -4.81 -5.90
CA TRP A 102 10.18 -5.03 -4.53
C TRP A 102 11.28 -5.62 -3.63
N ASN A 103 11.19 -5.31 -2.34
CA ASN A 103 12.04 -5.89 -1.31
C ASN A 103 11.28 -6.01 0.01
N MET A 104 11.70 -6.91 0.87
CA MET A 104 11.28 -6.93 2.26
C MET A 104 11.95 -5.75 2.98
N LEU A 105 11.15 -4.81 3.50
CA LEU A 105 11.64 -3.68 4.30
C LEU A 105 12.11 -4.18 5.67
N CYS A 106 11.31 -5.03 6.27
CA CYS A 106 11.63 -5.69 7.53
C CYS A 106 10.83 -6.98 7.70
N GLU A 107 11.46 -7.99 8.31
CA GLU A 107 10.75 -9.14 8.84
C GLU A 107 10.08 -8.75 10.15
N SER A 108 8.79 -9.06 10.27
CA SER A 108 8.01 -8.74 11.47
C SER A 108 6.74 -9.58 11.49
N LYS A 109 6.31 -9.97 12.69
CA LYS A 109 5.07 -10.69 12.84
C LYS A 109 4.00 -9.77 13.42
N GLY A 110 2.91 -9.60 12.67
CA GLY A 110 1.76 -8.84 13.12
C GLY A 110 1.89 -7.32 13.01
N TRP A 111 2.84 -6.80 12.23
CA TRP A 111 2.83 -5.40 11.84
C TRP A 111 1.82 -5.20 10.72
N ILE A 112 0.97 -4.17 10.85
CA ILE A 112 -0.13 -3.87 9.94
C ILE A 112 -0.24 -2.37 9.71
N ASP A 113 -1.00 -1.99 8.68
CA ASP A 113 -1.37 -0.61 8.37
C ASP A 113 -0.12 0.30 8.21
N PRO A 114 0.89 -0.10 7.42
CA PRO A 114 2.09 0.70 7.25
C PRO A 114 1.75 2.01 6.54
N CYS A 115 2.21 3.14 7.10
CA CYS A 115 2.01 4.46 6.52
C CYS A 115 3.35 5.19 6.45
N PRO A 116 4.01 5.22 5.28
CA PRO A 116 5.29 5.89 5.13
C PRO A 116 5.13 7.39 4.94
N PHE A 117 6.14 8.14 5.34
CA PHE A 117 6.32 9.54 5.01
C PHE A 117 7.80 9.91 4.94
N TRP A 118 8.11 10.97 4.20
CA TRP A 118 9.43 11.59 4.12
C TRP A 118 9.33 12.97 4.73
N ASP A 119 10.25 13.28 5.61
CA ASP A 119 10.32 14.56 6.30
C ASP A 119 11.15 15.58 5.49
N ASP A 120 10.99 16.86 5.79
CA ASP A 120 11.66 17.97 5.11
C ASP A 120 13.19 17.92 5.26
N ASP A 121 13.70 17.21 6.25
CA ASP A 121 15.13 17.00 6.49
C ASP A 121 15.73 15.83 5.68
N GLY A 122 14.91 15.17 4.84
CA GLY A 122 15.30 14.05 3.98
C GLY A 122 15.28 12.69 4.67
N ARG A 123 14.86 12.61 5.93
CA ARG A 123 14.64 11.33 6.61
C ARG A 123 13.30 10.72 6.22
N ALA A 124 13.23 9.42 6.27
CA ALA A 124 12.03 8.67 5.98
C ALA A 124 11.59 7.83 7.17
N TYR A 125 10.28 7.75 7.35
CA TYR A 125 9.68 7.07 8.49
C TYR A 125 8.48 6.24 8.04
N MET A 126 8.17 5.20 8.82
CA MET A 126 6.96 4.42 8.69
C MET A 126 6.22 4.36 10.03
N VAL A 127 4.98 4.84 10.06
CA VAL A 127 4.04 4.56 11.16
C VAL A 127 3.35 3.25 10.85
N PHE A 128 3.12 2.43 11.89
CA PHE A 128 2.43 1.14 11.75
C PHE A 128 1.69 0.75 13.03
N ALA A 129 0.73 -0.13 12.87
CA ALA A 129 -0.06 -0.72 13.95
C ALA A 129 0.31 -2.21 14.17
N TYR A 130 -0.42 -2.86 15.07
CA TYR A 130 -0.20 -4.26 15.44
C TYR A 130 -1.49 -5.08 15.37
N ALA A 131 -1.44 -6.19 14.65
CA ALA A 131 -2.48 -7.21 14.69
C ALA A 131 -2.39 -8.03 15.98
N LYS A 132 -3.33 -7.83 16.91
CA LYS A 132 -3.34 -8.58 18.19
C LYS A 132 -3.23 -10.09 18.01
N SER A 133 -3.90 -10.62 17.00
CA SER A 133 -3.95 -12.06 16.72
C SER A 133 -2.59 -12.66 16.36
N ARG A 134 -1.59 -11.85 15.99
CA ARG A 134 -0.25 -12.26 15.60
C ARG A 134 0.83 -11.80 16.59
N SER A 135 0.77 -10.54 17.01
CA SER A 135 1.78 -9.91 17.87
C SER A 135 1.44 -9.96 19.36
N GLY A 136 0.18 -10.23 19.72
CA GLY A 136 -0.31 -10.05 21.10
C GLY A 136 -0.53 -8.60 21.51
N ILE A 137 -0.06 -7.62 20.75
CA ILE A 137 -0.12 -6.19 21.03
C ILE A 137 -1.46 -5.62 20.54
N LYS A 138 -2.03 -4.68 21.28
CA LYS A 138 -3.29 -4.01 21.00
C LYS A 138 -3.19 -2.51 21.24
N HIS A 139 -3.91 -1.71 20.45
CA HIS A 139 -4.05 -0.27 20.66
C HIS A 139 -2.71 0.48 20.74
N ARG A 140 -1.74 0.12 19.90
CA ARG A 140 -0.44 0.75 19.81
C ARG A 140 -0.16 1.15 18.36
N LEU A 141 0.34 2.36 18.19
CA LEU A 141 1.05 2.79 17.00
C LEU A 141 2.54 2.88 17.32
N SER A 142 3.37 2.56 16.36
CA SER A 142 4.82 2.72 16.43
C SER A 142 5.34 3.45 15.21
N LEU A 143 6.48 4.09 15.40
CA LEU A 143 7.23 4.78 14.36
C LEU A 143 8.57 4.09 14.22
N ALA A 144 8.98 3.81 12.99
CA ALA A 144 10.32 3.36 12.65
C ALA A 144 10.94 4.31 11.63
N GLU A 145 12.20 4.63 11.80
CA GLU A 145 13.00 5.32 10.79
C GLU A 145 13.46 4.29 9.74
N MET A 146 13.49 4.67 8.48
CA MET A 146 13.87 3.81 7.37
C MET A 146 14.80 4.51 6.39
N ASP A 147 15.54 3.74 5.63
CA ASP A 147 16.26 4.25 4.46
C ASP A 147 15.31 5.04 3.54
N PRO A 148 15.66 6.27 3.07
CA PRO A 148 14.79 7.06 2.21
C PRO A 148 14.36 6.38 0.91
N GLN A 149 15.10 5.36 0.45
CA GLN A 149 14.72 4.51 -0.68
C GLN A 149 13.88 3.30 -0.25
N CYS A 150 13.50 3.22 1.03
CA CYS A 150 12.68 2.16 1.63
C CYS A 150 13.25 0.75 1.42
N ARG A 151 14.57 0.60 1.57
CA ARG A 151 15.23 -0.69 1.42
C ARG A 151 15.30 -1.48 2.73
N CYS A 152 15.44 -0.78 3.85
CA CYS A 152 15.51 -1.36 5.20
C CYS A 152 15.09 -0.35 6.27
N LEU A 153 14.84 -0.81 7.47
CA LEU A 153 14.77 0.03 8.67
C LEU A 153 16.18 0.42 9.14
N LEU A 154 16.29 1.57 9.82
CA LEU A 154 17.53 2.11 10.39
C LEU A 154 17.60 1.90 11.90
#